data_bf3caca86d476998b00fe4b0acadb126
#
_entry.id   bf3caca86d476998b00fe4b0acadb126
#
_cell.length_a   1.000
_cell.length_b   1.000
_cell.length_c   1.000
_cell.angle_alpha   90.00
_cell.angle_beta   90.00
_cell.angle_gamma   90.00
#
_symmetry.space_group_name_H-M   'P 1'
#
loop_
_entity.id
_entity.type
_entity.pdbx_description
1 polymer ?
#
loop_
_entity_poly.entity_id
_entity_poly.type
_entity_poly.pdbx_seq_one_letter_code
_entity_poly.pdbx_strand_id
1 'polypeptide(L)'
;MAEALGLAASVIAIGDLLVKIGVLCSGYCADLKIARRDVRDILNEADKLSATLKDVERLHAGPNGAKLEASQNVRRGVADCWVQLGDLAAKLEEGTRYRRIVWPLKKKEVADIVKNLERCRAGISLDLHINQ
;
A
#
# COMPACT_ATOMS: atom_id res chain seq x y z
N MET A 1 -17.03 -0.06 6.40
CA MET A 1 -16.71 1.33 6.00
C MET A 1 -16.05 1.40 4.63
N ALA A 2 -15.03 0.59 4.38
CA ALA A 2 -14.45 0.50 3.03
C ALA A 2 -15.47 0.05 1.97
N GLU A 3 -16.47 -0.70 2.38
CA GLU A 3 -17.54 -1.20 1.50
C GLU A 3 -18.47 -0.09 1.02
N ALA A 4 -18.61 0.97 1.80
CA ALA A 4 -19.45 2.11 1.45
C ALA A 4 -18.75 3.10 0.53
N LEU A 5 -17.43 2.98 0.37
CA LEU A 5 -16.64 3.85 -0.50
C LEU A 5 -16.59 3.27 -1.90
N GLY A 6 -16.72 4.14 -2.90
CA GLY A 6 -16.46 3.76 -4.28
C GLY A 6 -14.98 3.40 -4.48
N LEU A 7 -14.70 2.71 -5.58
CA LEU A 7 -13.35 2.27 -5.91
C LEU A 7 -12.39 3.47 -6.03
N ALA A 8 -12.83 4.55 -6.68
CA ALA A 8 -12.01 5.75 -6.84
C ALA A 8 -11.62 6.36 -5.50
N ALA A 9 -12.58 6.45 -4.55
CA ALA A 9 -12.32 6.98 -3.22
C ALA A 9 -11.34 6.10 -2.45
N SER A 10 -11.47 4.78 -2.59
CA SER A 10 -10.57 3.82 -1.95
C SER A 10 -9.14 3.95 -2.47
N VAL A 11 -8.98 4.11 -3.79
CA VAL A 11 -7.66 4.30 -4.41
C VAL A 11 -7.00 5.59 -3.92
N ILE A 12 -7.77 6.68 -3.81
CA ILE A 12 -7.27 7.95 -3.29
C ILE A 12 -6.81 7.79 -1.83
N ALA A 13 -7.62 7.13 -1.01
CA ALA A 13 -7.29 6.89 0.40
C ALA A 13 -6.00 6.09 0.56
N ILE A 14 -5.81 5.06 -0.27
CA ILE A 14 -4.56 4.27 -0.27
C ILE A 14 -3.38 5.13 -0.73
N GLY A 15 -3.58 5.98 -1.75
CA GLY A 15 -2.56 6.91 -2.21
C GLY A 15 -2.07 7.83 -1.09
N ASP A 16 -2.99 8.39 -0.31
CA ASP A 16 -2.66 9.23 0.85
C ASP A 16 -1.88 8.45 1.91
N LEU A 17 -2.27 7.21 2.13
CA LEU A 17 -1.61 6.32 3.09
C LEU A 17 -0.17 5.99 2.63
N LEU A 18 0.03 5.77 1.33
CA LEU A 18 1.36 5.55 0.76
C LEU A 18 2.27 6.77 0.94
N VAL A 19 1.74 7.97 0.77
CA VAL A 19 2.47 9.21 1.03
C VAL A 19 2.89 9.28 2.49
N LYS A 20 1.98 8.99 3.41
CA LYS A 20 2.26 8.97 4.84
C LYS A 20 3.38 7.99 5.19
N ILE A 21 3.31 6.78 4.65
CA ILE A 21 4.34 5.76 4.84
C ILE A 21 5.69 6.25 4.30
N GLY A 22 5.70 6.89 3.13
CA GLY A 22 6.90 7.46 2.54
C GLY A 22 7.55 8.51 3.43
N VAL A 23 6.74 9.40 4.02
CA VAL A 23 7.22 10.44 4.94
C VAL A 23 7.83 9.81 6.20
N LEU A 24 7.12 8.84 6.79
CA LEU A 24 7.62 8.13 7.97
C LEU A 24 8.93 7.40 7.69
N CYS A 25 9.00 6.70 6.56
CA CYS A 25 10.21 5.99 6.15
C CYS A 25 11.38 6.94 5.92
N SER A 26 11.14 8.10 5.31
CA SER A 26 12.18 9.12 5.11
C SER A 26 12.75 9.60 6.44
N GLY A 27 11.90 9.80 7.44
CA GLY A 27 12.32 10.16 8.79
C GLY A 27 13.22 9.10 9.41
N TYR A 28 12.86 7.84 9.29
CA TYR A 28 13.69 6.74 9.78
C TYR A 28 15.04 6.67 9.07
N CYS A 29 15.07 6.85 7.76
CA CYS A 29 16.31 6.84 6.99
C CYS A 29 17.27 7.95 7.38
N ALA A 30 16.74 9.12 7.70
CA ALA A 30 17.55 10.27 8.12
C ALA A 30 18.26 10.00 9.45
N ASP A 31 17.57 9.34 10.37
CA ASP A 31 18.04 9.17 11.74
C ASP A 31 18.73 7.81 12.01
N LEU A 32 18.38 6.76 11.26
CA LEU A 32 18.84 5.41 11.53
C LEU A 32 19.39 4.72 10.28
N LYS A 33 20.69 4.52 10.25
CA LYS A 33 21.33 3.79 9.14
C LYS A 33 20.81 2.35 9.00
N ILE A 34 20.51 1.71 10.12
CA ILE A 34 20.05 0.32 10.14
C ILE A 34 18.71 0.14 9.41
N ALA A 35 17.88 1.19 9.37
CA ALA A 35 16.59 1.13 8.71
C ALA A 35 16.65 1.26 7.19
N ARG A 36 17.74 1.77 6.64
CA ARG A 36 17.81 2.16 5.22
C ARG A 36 17.53 1.04 4.24
N ARG A 37 18.02 -0.16 4.52
CA ARG A 37 17.80 -1.32 3.65
C ARG A 37 16.35 -1.76 3.69
N ASP A 38 15.79 -1.87 4.88
CA ASP A 38 14.41 -2.29 5.08
C ASP A 38 13.44 -1.27 4.46
N VAL A 39 13.72 0.00 4.66
CA VAL A 39 12.95 1.10 4.07
C VAL A 39 12.99 1.01 2.54
N ARG A 40 14.16 0.75 1.97
CA ARG A 40 14.30 0.61 0.51
C ARG A 40 13.41 -0.50 -0.02
N ASP A 41 13.41 -1.65 0.64
CA ASP A 41 12.61 -2.81 0.23
C ASP A 41 11.12 -2.50 0.31
N ILE A 42 10.69 -1.84 1.38
CA ILE A 42 9.29 -1.43 1.57
C ILE A 42 8.88 -0.41 0.50
N LEU A 43 9.70 0.63 0.28
CA LEU A 43 9.38 1.68 -0.68
C LEU A 43 9.38 1.19 -2.12
N ASN A 44 10.25 0.25 -2.46
CA ASN A 44 10.24 -0.37 -3.79
C ASN A 44 8.90 -1.06 -4.06
N GLU A 45 8.40 -1.80 -3.08
CA GLU A 45 7.11 -2.47 -3.22
C GLU A 45 5.95 -1.47 -3.21
N ALA A 46 6.05 -0.44 -2.39
CA ALA A 46 5.06 0.64 -2.35
C ALA A 46 4.97 1.37 -3.70
N ASP A 47 6.09 1.61 -4.36
CA ASP A 47 6.12 2.24 -5.69
C ASP A 47 5.44 1.37 -6.75
N LYS A 48 5.67 0.07 -6.71
CA LYS A 48 5.01 -0.88 -7.62
C LYS A 48 3.50 -0.91 -7.38
N LEU A 49 3.10 -0.90 -6.12
CA LEU A 49 1.69 -0.86 -5.75
C LEU A 49 1.04 0.45 -6.22
N SER A 50 1.72 1.56 -6.05
CA SER A 50 1.25 2.86 -6.53
C SER A 50 0.99 2.84 -8.04
N ALA A 51 1.90 2.24 -8.82
CA ALA A 51 1.73 2.09 -10.26
C ALA A 51 0.49 1.25 -10.61
N THR A 52 0.28 0.15 -9.87
CA THR A 52 -0.90 -0.70 -10.06
C THR A 52 -2.19 0.05 -9.74
N LEU A 53 -2.19 0.86 -8.69
CA LEU A 53 -3.36 1.67 -8.32
C LEU A 53 -3.66 2.75 -9.36
N LYS A 54 -2.65 3.30 -10.00
CA LYS A 54 -2.84 4.22 -11.13
C LYS A 54 -3.50 3.53 -12.30
N ASP A 55 -3.18 2.27 -12.54
CA ASP A 55 -3.84 1.46 -13.57
C ASP A 55 -5.32 1.26 -13.22
N VAL A 56 -5.64 0.98 -11.95
CA VAL A 56 -7.03 0.89 -11.48
C VAL A 56 -7.77 2.20 -11.77
N GLU A 57 -7.17 3.30 -11.41
CA GLU A 57 -7.74 4.64 -11.59
C GLU A 57 -8.00 4.93 -13.07
N ARG A 58 -7.03 4.64 -13.92
CA ARG A 58 -7.13 4.86 -15.37
C ARG A 58 -8.24 4.02 -15.98
N LEU A 59 -8.30 2.73 -15.64
CA LEU A 59 -9.33 1.82 -16.17
C LEU A 59 -10.71 2.16 -15.63
N HIS A 60 -10.80 2.60 -14.39
CA HIS A 60 -12.06 3.03 -13.76
C HIS A 60 -12.64 4.27 -14.46
N ALA A 61 -11.78 5.17 -14.91
CA ALA A 61 -12.20 6.37 -15.65
C ALA A 61 -12.54 6.09 -17.11
N GLY A 62 -12.20 4.89 -17.62
CA GLY A 62 -12.43 4.49 -19.00
C GLY A 62 -13.82 3.89 -19.25
N PRO A 63 -14.05 3.36 -20.46
CA PRO A 63 -15.36 2.84 -20.87
C PRO A 63 -15.85 1.65 -20.04
N ASN A 64 -14.96 0.89 -19.44
CA ASN A 64 -15.30 -0.27 -18.61
C ASN A 64 -15.30 0.04 -17.10
N GLY A 65 -15.34 1.33 -16.74
CA GLY A 65 -15.27 1.76 -15.33
C GLY A 65 -16.35 1.16 -14.45
N ALA A 66 -17.59 1.09 -14.94
CA ALA A 66 -18.71 0.51 -14.19
C ALA A 66 -18.50 -0.99 -13.92
N LYS A 67 -17.95 -1.71 -14.90
CA LYS A 67 -17.64 -3.13 -14.76
C LYS A 67 -16.55 -3.34 -13.71
N LEU A 68 -15.54 -2.49 -13.73
CA LEU A 68 -14.44 -2.52 -12.76
C LEU A 68 -14.96 -2.22 -11.36
N GLU A 69 -15.81 -1.19 -11.20
CA GLU A 69 -16.44 -0.83 -9.93
C GLU A 69 -17.25 -2.00 -9.34
N ALA A 70 -17.89 -2.78 -10.19
CA ALA A 70 -18.68 -3.93 -9.78
C ALA A 70 -17.84 -5.18 -9.49
N SER A 71 -16.56 -5.19 -9.85
CA SER A 71 -15.69 -6.35 -9.66
C SER A 71 -15.40 -6.59 -8.19
N GLN A 72 -15.91 -7.69 -7.65
CA GLN A 72 -15.68 -8.09 -6.26
C GLN A 72 -14.18 -8.38 -6.00
N ASN A 73 -13.51 -8.98 -6.96
CA ASN A 73 -12.09 -9.33 -6.83
C ASN A 73 -11.21 -8.10 -6.74
N VAL A 74 -11.44 -7.10 -7.60
CA VAL A 74 -10.69 -5.85 -7.57
C VAL A 74 -10.96 -5.10 -6.27
N ARG A 75 -12.23 -5.00 -5.86
CA ARG A 75 -12.60 -4.31 -4.63
C ARG A 75 -11.99 -4.97 -3.39
N ARG A 76 -12.00 -6.30 -3.36
CA ARG A 76 -11.41 -7.07 -2.26
C ARG A 76 -9.90 -6.87 -2.21
N GLY A 77 -9.22 -6.90 -3.36
CA GLY A 77 -7.78 -6.66 -3.45
C GLY A 77 -7.40 -5.28 -2.97
N VAL A 78 -8.17 -4.25 -3.36
CA VAL A 78 -7.96 -2.88 -2.91
C VAL A 78 -8.18 -2.76 -1.40
N ALA A 79 -9.22 -3.40 -0.87
CA ALA A 79 -9.50 -3.41 0.56
C ALA A 79 -8.38 -4.08 1.35
N ASP A 80 -7.84 -5.19 0.85
CA ASP A 80 -6.70 -5.88 1.48
C ASP A 80 -5.47 -4.98 1.53
N CYS A 81 -5.20 -4.23 0.46
CA CYS A 81 -4.10 -3.26 0.43
C CYS A 81 -4.29 -2.20 1.51
N TRP A 82 -5.51 -1.68 1.67
CA TRP A 82 -5.81 -0.70 2.71
C TRP A 82 -5.47 -1.22 4.09
N VAL A 83 -5.87 -2.46 4.40
CA VAL A 83 -5.59 -3.08 5.70
C VAL A 83 -4.09 -3.26 5.91
N GLN A 84 -3.39 -3.82 4.94
CA GLN A 84 -1.94 -4.08 5.03
C GLN A 84 -1.15 -2.80 5.23
N LEU A 85 -1.46 -1.77 4.46
CA LEU A 85 -0.77 -0.48 4.55
C LEU A 85 -1.13 0.27 5.83
N GLY A 86 -2.37 0.16 6.28
CA GLY A 86 -2.81 0.75 7.55
C GLY A 86 -2.05 0.15 8.73
N ASP A 87 -1.88 -1.16 8.76
CA ASP A 87 -1.12 -1.85 9.78
C ASP A 87 0.35 -1.42 9.77
N LEU A 88 0.93 -1.31 8.58
CA LEU A 88 2.30 -0.85 8.44
C LEU A 88 2.47 0.60 8.94
N ALA A 89 1.58 1.49 8.53
CA ALA A 89 1.62 2.89 8.96
C ALA A 89 1.53 3.02 10.49
N ALA A 90 0.64 2.24 11.11
CA ALA A 90 0.48 2.23 12.56
C ALA A 90 1.77 1.80 13.27
N LYS A 91 2.43 0.75 12.78
CA LYS A 91 3.69 0.28 13.33
C LYS A 91 4.81 1.31 13.17
N LEU A 92 4.87 1.95 12.01
CA LEU A 92 5.88 2.99 11.75
C LEU A 92 5.67 4.21 12.64
N GLU A 93 4.41 4.63 12.87
CA GLU A 93 4.10 5.72 13.78
C GLU A 93 4.51 5.40 15.21
N GLU A 94 4.29 4.16 15.63
CA GLU A 94 4.62 3.73 16.98
C GLU A 94 6.10 3.93 17.30
N GLY A 95 6.98 3.63 16.33
CA GLY A 95 8.42 3.81 16.50
C GLY A 95 8.85 5.28 16.65
N THR A 96 8.01 6.24 16.28
CA THR A 96 8.31 7.67 16.40
C THR A 96 7.79 8.31 17.68
N ARG A 97 7.03 7.59 18.51
CA ARG A 97 6.40 8.12 19.73
C ARG A 97 7.37 8.32 20.88
N TYR A 98 8.53 7.71 20.82
CA TYR A 98 9.50 7.74 21.91
C TYR A 98 10.52 8.87 21.70
N ARG A 99 11.20 9.28 22.78
CA ARG A 99 12.28 10.27 22.71
C ARG A 99 13.38 9.86 21.74
N ARG A 100 13.63 8.56 21.63
CA ARG A 100 14.53 7.99 20.63
C ARG A 100 13.70 7.36 19.53
N ILE A 101 13.99 7.73 18.32
CA ILE A 101 13.40 7.05 17.17
C ILE A 101 13.99 5.65 17.11
N VAL A 102 13.13 4.64 17.15
CA VAL A 102 13.51 3.23 17.11
C VAL A 102 12.83 2.58 15.89
N TRP A 103 13.61 1.89 15.07
CA TRP A 103 13.04 1.13 13.96
C TRP A 103 12.15 0.01 14.54
N PRO A 104 10.85 0.04 14.29
CA PRO A 104 9.91 -0.84 14.99
C PRO A 104 9.76 -2.22 14.38
N LEU A 105 10.39 -2.48 13.23
CA LEU A 105 10.18 -3.72 12.48
C LEU A 105 11.37 -4.65 12.59
N LYS A 106 11.10 -5.93 12.87
CA LYS A 106 12.09 -7.00 12.80
C LYS A 106 12.29 -7.39 11.34
N LYS A 107 13.43 -7.98 11.01
CA LYS A 107 13.73 -8.43 9.63
C LYS A 107 12.64 -9.34 9.08
N LYS A 108 12.15 -10.25 9.89
CA LYS A 108 11.08 -11.17 9.51
C LYS A 108 9.78 -10.40 9.18
N GLU A 109 9.46 -9.39 9.98
CA GLU A 109 8.27 -8.56 9.74
C GLU A 109 8.39 -7.80 8.42
N VAL A 110 9.56 -7.25 8.13
CA VAL A 110 9.82 -6.54 6.86
C VAL A 110 9.61 -7.49 5.68
N ALA A 111 10.19 -8.68 5.76
CA ALA A 111 10.03 -9.69 4.70
C ALA A 111 8.56 -10.07 4.49
N ASP A 112 7.81 -10.25 5.58
CA ASP A 112 6.39 -10.59 5.52
C ASP A 112 5.57 -9.44 4.93
N ILE A 113 5.87 -8.21 5.31
CA ILE A 113 5.19 -7.00 4.79
C ILE A 113 5.41 -6.90 3.28
N VAL A 114 6.66 -6.98 2.84
CA VAL A 114 7.00 -6.90 1.41
C VAL A 114 6.29 -8.00 0.63
N LYS A 115 6.29 -9.22 1.15
CA LYS A 115 5.63 -10.36 0.53
C LYS A 115 4.12 -10.16 0.43
N ASN A 116 3.50 -9.66 1.51
CA ASN A 116 2.06 -9.42 1.54
C ASN A 116 1.66 -8.31 0.57
N LEU A 117 2.42 -7.23 0.49
CA LEU A 117 2.18 -6.14 -0.46
C LEU A 117 2.36 -6.63 -1.90
N GLU A 118 3.37 -7.43 -2.15
CA GLU A 118 3.59 -8.05 -3.46
C GLU A 118 2.39 -8.91 -3.87
N ARG A 119 1.88 -9.71 -2.94
CA ARG A 119 0.71 -10.55 -3.19
C ARG A 119 -0.53 -9.72 -3.50
N CYS A 120 -0.78 -8.67 -2.73
CA CYS A 120 -1.91 -7.76 -2.98
C CYS A 120 -1.80 -7.12 -4.36
N ARG A 121 -0.62 -6.62 -4.69
CA ARG A 121 -0.36 -5.97 -5.97
C ARG A 121 -0.56 -6.95 -7.14
N ALA A 122 0.02 -8.13 -7.04
CA ALA A 122 -0.08 -9.16 -8.08
C ALA A 122 -1.53 -9.59 -8.28
N GLY A 123 -2.29 -9.74 -7.19
CA GLY A 123 -3.71 -10.08 -7.25
C GLY A 123 -4.53 -9.03 -7.98
N ILE A 124 -4.33 -7.76 -7.67
CA ILE A 124 -5.02 -6.66 -8.34
C ILE A 124 -4.65 -6.63 -9.83
N SER A 125 -3.36 -6.74 -10.15
CA SER A 125 -2.87 -6.77 -11.52
C SER A 125 -3.51 -7.88 -12.35
N LEU A 126 -3.59 -9.08 -11.78
CA LEU A 126 -4.23 -10.23 -12.44
C LEU A 126 -5.71 -9.96 -12.68
N ASP A 127 -6.42 -9.43 -11.68
CA ASP A 127 -7.84 -9.12 -11.78
C ASP A 127 -8.11 -8.04 -12.83
N LEU A 128 -7.22 -7.05 -12.94
CA LEU A 128 -7.32 -6.03 -13.99
C LEU A 128 -7.17 -6.64 -15.38
N HIS A 129 -6.26 -7.58 -15.55
CA HIS A 129 -6.05 -8.27 -16.82
C HIS A 129 -7.29 -9.07 -17.23
N ILE A 130 -7.90 -9.77 -16.30
CA ILE A 130 -9.11 -10.57 -16.55
C ILE A 130 -10.29 -9.68 -16.96
N ASN A 131 -10.37 -8.46 -16.40
CA ASN A 131 -11.47 -7.53 -16.65
C ASN A 131 -11.28 -6.60 -17.85
N GLN A 132 -10.17 -6.71 -18.52
CA GLN A 132 -9.95 -6.04 -19.79
C GLN A 132 -10.56 -6.89 -20.93
#